data_a2d221bc0cbde63433cfad0f7469f6d7
#
_entry.id   a2d221bc0cbde63433cfad0f7469f6d7
#
_cell.length_a   1.000
_cell.length_b   1.000
_cell.length_c   1.000
_cell.angle_alpha   90.00
_cell.angle_beta   90.00
_cell.angle_gamma   90.00
#
_symmetry.space_group_name_H-M   'P 1'
#
loop_
_entity.id
_entity.type
_entity.pdbx_description
1 polymer ?
#
loop_
_entity_poly.entity_id
_entity_poly.type
_entity_poly.pdbx_seq_one_letter_code
_entity_poly.pdbx_strand_id
1 'polypeptide(L)'
;MEKEYLSKEYWIRSSRRYMEYAMKTAGNVRTLMITVDFPNAPYTEAPAGYRDPLAYYRWFLPAVDWFEASSYGKLNLEIEISDKWYRMSRNDYEYNIQWGKLTWEFHAKYVNEAVELASNDHDISLYDAFYIVPSRNAINIQYSPTFISSRHSPVISKGKVISHAVTFGKDMWRWGFKVLIHETGHLMGLPDLYAYEPLNIAGRRDIHYYVGGWDIMGYIAGHAPDFMAWHKLRLGWIDSDQVEVVSEKGVYEYELTPIEINGGLKLVIIPINENSAYGVESRRPIVNDETSLDWGVLIYRIDLTARSGHGPIKIIDAYPGDDVMPSRDLDHACFRKDGNAIFVDRDNEISVIVIEEGEKSDVIKVCKGVICSH
;
A
#
# COMPACT_ATOMS: atom_id res chain seq x y z
N MET A 1 9.52 30.90 -18.61
CA MET A 1 9.00 29.53 -18.67
C MET A 1 8.28 29.26 -17.34
N GLU A 2 7.00 29.03 -17.41
CA GLU A 2 6.20 28.65 -16.26
C GLU A 2 6.77 27.32 -15.70
N LYS A 3 6.93 27.24 -14.40
CA LYS A 3 7.51 26.03 -13.79
C LYS A 3 6.43 24.92 -13.85
N GLU A 4 6.66 23.93 -14.69
CA GLU A 4 5.72 22.82 -14.96
C GLU A 4 5.18 22.15 -13.69
N TYR A 5 6.00 22.05 -12.64
CA TYR A 5 5.62 21.45 -11.36
C TYR A 5 4.54 22.24 -10.57
N LEU A 6 4.17 23.42 -11.05
CA LEU A 6 3.05 24.19 -10.49
C LEU A 6 1.69 23.75 -11.08
N SER A 7 1.67 22.88 -12.10
CA SER A 7 0.41 22.39 -12.69
C SER A 7 -0.12 21.14 -11.99
N LYS A 8 -1.45 20.97 -12.03
CA LYS A 8 -2.15 19.78 -11.54
C LYS A 8 -1.74 18.54 -12.36
N GLU A 9 -1.60 18.70 -13.67
CA GLU A 9 -1.23 17.63 -14.61
C GLU A 9 0.16 17.06 -14.30
N TYR A 10 1.10 17.91 -13.87
CA TYR A 10 2.42 17.46 -13.46
C TYR A 10 2.36 16.49 -12.28
N TRP A 11 1.61 16.83 -11.24
CA TRP A 11 1.52 15.99 -10.03
C TRP A 11 0.73 14.71 -10.27
N ILE A 12 -0.36 14.78 -11.05
CA ILE A 12 -1.11 13.57 -11.47
C ILE A 12 -0.20 12.63 -12.30
N ARG A 13 0.55 13.16 -13.26
CA ARG A 13 1.50 12.36 -14.04
C ARG A 13 2.63 11.82 -13.16
N SER A 14 3.15 12.64 -12.27
CA SER A 14 4.26 12.28 -11.37
C SER A 14 3.86 11.23 -10.33
N SER A 15 2.60 11.19 -9.89
CA SER A 15 2.12 10.12 -9.00
C SER A 15 2.25 8.75 -9.64
N ARG A 16 2.16 8.65 -10.97
CA ARG A 16 2.22 7.40 -11.75
C ARG A 16 3.61 7.05 -12.29
N ARG A 17 4.67 7.71 -11.81
CA ARG A 17 6.05 7.34 -12.17
C ARG A 17 6.33 5.90 -11.75
N TYR A 18 7.08 5.16 -12.60
CA TYR A 18 7.51 3.77 -12.34
C TYR A 18 6.37 2.72 -12.27
N MET A 19 5.20 3.01 -12.86
CA MET A 19 4.09 2.06 -12.94
C MET A 19 4.07 1.23 -14.23
N GLU A 20 5.10 1.28 -15.05
CA GLU A 20 5.18 0.59 -16.34
C GLU A 20 5.09 -0.93 -16.26
N TYR A 21 5.44 -1.50 -15.11
CA TYR A 21 5.34 -2.94 -14.83
C TYR A 21 4.22 -3.27 -13.82
N ALA A 22 3.44 -2.30 -13.42
CA ALA A 22 2.35 -2.53 -12.49
C ALA A 22 1.21 -3.33 -13.15
N MET A 23 0.53 -4.13 -12.33
CA MET A 23 -0.72 -4.74 -12.68
C MET A 23 -1.79 -3.65 -12.90
N LYS A 24 -2.86 -3.97 -13.63
CA LYS A 24 -4.01 -3.06 -13.73
C LYS A 24 -4.60 -2.77 -12.33
N THR A 25 -5.02 -1.53 -12.12
CA THR A 25 -5.46 -1.01 -10.82
C THR A 25 -6.96 -0.76 -10.74
N ALA A 26 -7.69 -1.00 -11.83
CA ALA A 26 -9.14 -0.76 -11.93
C ALA A 26 -9.82 -1.80 -12.83
N GLY A 27 -11.14 -1.90 -12.72
CA GLY A 27 -11.95 -2.92 -13.39
C GLY A 27 -11.80 -4.29 -12.73
N ASN A 28 -12.15 -5.35 -13.46
CA ASN A 28 -12.04 -6.71 -12.96
C ASN A 28 -10.57 -7.18 -13.01
N VAL A 29 -10.00 -7.48 -11.86
CA VAL A 29 -8.69 -8.12 -11.69
C VAL A 29 -8.92 -9.58 -11.30
N ARG A 30 -8.60 -10.50 -12.21
CA ARG A 30 -8.76 -11.93 -11.96
C ARG A 30 -7.45 -12.53 -11.50
N THR A 31 -7.49 -13.21 -10.37
CA THR A 31 -6.33 -13.88 -9.79
C THR A 31 -6.62 -15.36 -9.57
N LEU A 32 -5.61 -16.20 -9.72
CA LEU A 32 -5.67 -17.62 -9.35
C LEU A 32 -4.87 -17.83 -8.07
N MET A 33 -5.55 -18.32 -7.03
CA MET A 33 -4.90 -18.77 -5.81
C MET A 33 -4.50 -20.25 -5.99
N ILE A 34 -3.19 -20.48 -6.01
CA ILE A 34 -2.57 -21.78 -6.22
C ILE A 34 -2.05 -22.32 -4.88
N THR A 35 -2.61 -23.41 -4.39
CA THR A 35 -2.11 -24.03 -3.17
C THR A 35 -1.03 -25.05 -3.49
N VAL A 36 0.12 -24.94 -2.83
CA VAL A 36 1.29 -25.79 -3.06
C VAL A 36 1.77 -26.47 -1.78
N ASP A 37 2.28 -27.68 -1.91
CA ASP A 37 2.96 -28.39 -0.82
C ASP A 37 4.31 -28.93 -1.28
N PHE A 38 5.11 -29.47 -0.36
CA PHE A 38 6.48 -29.87 -0.61
C PHE A 38 6.76 -31.29 -0.13
N PRO A 39 7.79 -32.00 -0.65
CA PRO A 39 8.16 -33.33 -0.19
C PRO A 39 8.38 -33.41 1.33
N ASN A 40 9.02 -32.36 1.92
CA ASN A 40 9.28 -32.28 3.36
C ASN A 40 8.17 -31.58 4.17
N ALA A 41 7.17 -31.02 3.50
CA ALA A 41 6.04 -30.32 4.13
C ALA A 41 4.73 -30.64 3.37
N PRO A 42 4.30 -31.90 3.32
CA PRO A 42 3.07 -32.30 2.63
C PRO A 42 1.85 -31.73 3.36
N TYR A 43 0.83 -31.30 2.61
CA TYR A 43 -0.40 -30.75 3.19
C TYR A 43 -1.12 -31.73 4.11
N THR A 44 -0.96 -33.03 3.91
CA THR A 44 -1.56 -34.11 4.74
C THR A 44 -1.03 -34.08 6.16
N GLU A 45 0.15 -33.53 6.40
CA GLU A 45 0.76 -33.35 7.72
C GLU A 45 0.48 -31.98 8.34
N ALA A 46 -0.15 -31.08 7.60
CA ALA A 46 -0.61 -29.82 8.16
C ALA A 46 -1.70 -30.03 9.22
N PRO A 47 -1.92 -29.11 10.17
CA PRO A 47 -3.04 -29.16 11.10
C PRO A 47 -4.37 -29.37 10.37
N ALA A 48 -5.28 -30.16 10.93
CA ALA A 48 -6.49 -30.62 10.24
C ALA A 48 -7.33 -29.49 9.60
N GLY A 49 -7.42 -28.32 10.25
CA GLY A 49 -8.14 -27.14 9.72
C GLY A 49 -7.45 -26.45 8.54
N TYR A 50 -6.24 -26.90 8.13
CA TYR A 50 -5.44 -26.28 7.07
C TYR A 50 -5.06 -27.28 5.96
N ARG A 51 -5.84 -28.33 5.79
CA ARG A 51 -5.62 -29.34 4.74
C ARG A 51 -6.48 -29.09 3.51
N ASP A 52 -7.58 -28.35 3.68
CA ASP A 52 -8.48 -27.95 2.61
C ASP A 52 -8.04 -26.59 2.04
N PRO A 53 -7.79 -26.47 0.71
CA PRO A 53 -7.51 -25.19 0.06
C PRO A 53 -8.53 -24.09 0.38
N LEU A 54 -9.81 -24.44 0.53
CA LEU A 54 -10.88 -23.51 0.85
C LEU A 54 -10.69 -22.80 2.21
N ALA A 55 -9.96 -23.40 3.16
CA ALA A 55 -9.64 -22.74 4.42
C ALA A 55 -8.74 -21.52 4.21
N TYR A 56 -7.79 -21.58 3.26
CA TYR A 56 -6.91 -20.49 2.92
C TYR A 56 -7.63 -19.40 2.12
N TYR A 57 -8.51 -19.79 1.21
CA TYR A 57 -9.34 -18.85 0.48
C TYR A 57 -10.19 -17.98 1.41
N ARG A 58 -10.88 -18.58 2.37
CA ARG A 58 -11.67 -17.86 3.37
C ARG A 58 -10.83 -16.91 4.20
N TRP A 59 -9.54 -17.21 4.40
CA TRP A 59 -8.62 -16.35 5.12
C TRP A 59 -8.33 -15.04 4.36
N PHE A 60 -8.33 -15.09 3.03
CA PHE A 60 -8.03 -13.95 2.18
C PHE A 60 -9.26 -13.19 1.68
N LEU A 61 -10.44 -13.78 1.78
CA LEU A 61 -11.67 -13.19 1.25
C LEU A 61 -11.94 -11.74 1.73
N PRO A 62 -11.67 -11.35 3.00
CA PRO A 62 -11.88 -9.97 3.43
C PRO A 62 -11.07 -8.92 2.65
N ALA A 63 -10.00 -9.31 1.95
CA ALA A 63 -9.25 -8.38 1.11
C ALA A 63 -10.07 -7.90 -0.11
N VAL A 64 -11.01 -8.70 -0.59
CA VAL A 64 -11.89 -8.33 -1.72
C VAL A 64 -12.73 -7.12 -1.34
N ASP A 65 -13.45 -7.22 -0.20
CA ASP A 65 -14.29 -6.14 0.31
C ASP A 65 -13.46 -4.89 0.65
N TRP A 66 -12.24 -5.12 1.18
CA TRP A 66 -11.32 -4.04 1.50
C TRP A 66 -10.91 -3.25 0.24
N PHE A 67 -10.53 -3.94 -0.85
CA PHE A 67 -10.17 -3.28 -2.10
C PHE A 67 -11.36 -2.59 -2.77
N GLU A 68 -12.55 -3.20 -2.74
CA GLU A 68 -13.76 -2.58 -3.24
C GLU A 68 -14.04 -1.25 -2.52
N ALA A 69 -13.98 -1.25 -1.18
CA ALA A 69 -14.20 -0.06 -0.37
C ALA A 69 -13.12 1.01 -0.62
N SER A 70 -11.82 0.63 -0.55
CA SER A 70 -10.70 1.56 -0.73
C SER A 70 -10.67 2.22 -2.10
N SER A 71 -11.10 1.48 -3.14
CA SER A 71 -11.13 1.95 -4.54
C SER A 71 -12.43 2.65 -4.93
N TYR A 72 -13.37 2.80 -4.01
CA TYR A 72 -14.72 3.32 -4.29
C TYR A 72 -15.46 2.50 -5.37
N GLY A 73 -15.26 1.18 -5.36
CA GLY A 73 -15.81 0.26 -6.34
C GLY A 73 -15.14 0.27 -7.72
N LYS A 74 -14.03 1.01 -7.89
CA LYS A 74 -13.30 1.04 -9.17
C LYS A 74 -12.50 -0.25 -9.44
N LEU A 75 -12.08 -0.97 -8.40
CA LEU A 75 -11.39 -2.25 -8.48
C LEU A 75 -12.32 -3.37 -7.99
N ASN A 76 -12.54 -4.37 -8.82
CA ASN A 76 -13.16 -5.63 -8.45
C ASN A 76 -12.10 -6.73 -8.49
N LEU A 77 -11.67 -7.21 -7.31
CA LEU A 77 -10.69 -8.30 -7.18
C LEU A 77 -11.43 -9.64 -7.13
N GLU A 78 -11.25 -10.46 -8.17
CA GLU A 78 -11.78 -11.81 -8.25
C GLU A 78 -10.67 -12.82 -7.93
N ILE A 79 -10.86 -13.63 -6.88
CA ILE A 79 -9.91 -14.68 -6.51
C ILE A 79 -10.56 -16.04 -6.82
N GLU A 80 -10.09 -16.69 -7.86
CA GLU A 80 -10.39 -18.09 -8.12
C GLU A 80 -9.40 -18.96 -7.35
N ILE A 81 -9.83 -20.07 -6.80
CA ILE A 81 -8.98 -20.99 -6.02
C ILE A 81 -8.77 -22.30 -6.76
N SER A 82 -7.54 -22.83 -6.73
CA SER A 82 -7.29 -24.22 -7.07
C SER A 82 -7.98 -25.16 -6.06
N ASP A 83 -8.68 -26.16 -6.53
CA ASP A 83 -9.43 -27.12 -5.68
C ASP A 83 -8.56 -28.21 -5.07
N LYS A 84 -7.27 -28.22 -5.39
CA LYS A 84 -6.30 -29.23 -4.95
C LYS A 84 -4.93 -28.64 -4.64
N TRP A 85 -4.14 -29.42 -3.92
CA TRP A 85 -2.73 -29.12 -3.67
C TRP A 85 -1.84 -29.59 -4.83
N TYR A 86 -0.92 -28.70 -5.24
CA TYR A 86 0.11 -29.04 -6.22
C TYR A 86 1.43 -29.34 -5.50
N ARG A 87 1.99 -30.55 -5.77
CA ARG A 87 3.26 -30.97 -5.20
C ARG A 87 4.43 -30.33 -5.93
N MET A 88 5.15 -29.44 -5.25
CA MET A 88 6.41 -28.87 -5.73
C MET A 88 7.49 -29.96 -5.77
N SER A 89 8.43 -29.83 -6.72
CA SER A 89 9.47 -30.86 -6.95
C SER A 89 10.57 -30.88 -5.90
N ARG A 90 10.75 -29.79 -5.14
CA ARG A 90 11.81 -29.61 -4.16
C ARG A 90 11.26 -29.42 -2.76
N ASN A 91 12.12 -29.58 -1.76
CA ASN A 91 11.79 -29.19 -0.40
C ASN A 91 11.60 -27.68 -0.27
N ASP A 92 10.78 -27.23 0.67
CA ASP A 92 10.44 -25.82 0.86
C ASP A 92 11.68 -24.91 1.08
N TYR A 93 12.71 -25.41 1.77
CA TYR A 93 13.95 -24.67 2.04
C TYR A 93 14.84 -24.48 0.79
N GLU A 94 14.70 -25.30 -0.25
CA GLU A 94 15.51 -25.24 -1.46
C GLU A 94 15.11 -24.09 -2.40
N TYR A 95 13.94 -23.49 -2.18
CA TYR A 95 13.49 -22.30 -2.93
C TYR A 95 14.06 -21.00 -2.36
N ASN A 96 14.76 -21.05 -1.21
CA ASN A 96 15.43 -19.91 -0.58
C ASN A 96 14.52 -18.67 -0.30
N ILE A 97 13.21 -18.88 -0.11
CA ILE A 97 12.28 -17.79 0.27
C ILE A 97 12.45 -17.49 1.77
N GLN A 98 13.64 -16.99 2.09
CA GLN A 98 14.11 -16.70 3.43
C GLN A 98 14.82 -15.35 3.43
N TRP A 99 14.79 -14.66 4.56
CA TRP A 99 15.45 -13.38 4.72
C TRP A 99 16.94 -13.45 4.33
N GLY A 100 17.36 -12.56 3.43
CA GLY A 100 18.74 -12.46 2.94
C GLY A 100 19.19 -13.56 1.98
N LYS A 101 18.31 -14.50 1.60
CA LYS A 101 18.64 -15.60 0.67
C LYS A 101 17.90 -15.56 -0.65
N LEU A 102 16.70 -14.94 -0.67
CA LEU A 102 15.89 -14.87 -1.87
C LEU A 102 16.61 -14.02 -2.93
N THR A 103 16.75 -14.58 -4.12
CA THR A 103 17.12 -13.85 -5.34
C THR A 103 15.97 -13.89 -6.33
N TRP A 104 16.02 -13.01 -7.33
CA TRP A 104 15.00 -13.00 -8.37
C TRP A 104 14.90 -14.36 -9.08
N GLU A 105 16.04 -15.05 -9.34
CA GLU A 105 16.09 -16.34 -10.02
C GLU A 105 15.43 -17.46 -9.21
N PHE A 106 15.63 -17.47 -7.88
CA PHE A 106 14.95 -18.42 -7.00
C PHE A 106 13.45 -18.19 -6.98
N HIS A 107 13.04 -16.93 -6.88
CA HIS A 107 11.63 -16.57 -6.89
C HIS A 107 10.96 -16.90 -8.23
N ALA A 108 11.62 -16.57 -9.35
CA ALA A 108 11.14 -16.91 -10.68
C ALA A 108 10.95 -18.41 -10.87
N LYS A 109 11.89 -19.24 -10.39
CA LYS A 109 11.75 -20.71 -10.44
C LYS A 109 10.57 -21.21 -9.63
N TYR A 110 10.37 -20.69 -8.41
CA TYR A 110 9.25 -21.05 -7.56
C TYR A 110 7.91 -20.69 -8.21
N VAL A 111 7.77 -19.45 -8.67
CA VAL A 111 6.56 -18.95 -9.33
C VAL A 111 6.27 -19.74 -10.61
N ASN A 112 7.30 -19.95 -11.45
CA ASN A 112 7.13 -20.69 -12.70
C ASN A 112 6.63 -22.11 -12.45
N GLU A 113 7.24 -22.83 -11.52
CA GLU A 113 6.86 -24.21 -11.20
C GLU A 113 5.42 -24.31 -10.68
N ALA A 114 5.04 -23.43 -9.74
CA ALA A 114 3.69 -23.42 -9.20
C ALA A 114 2.63 -23.16 -10.28
N VAL A 115 2.86 -22.15 -11.15
CA VAL A 115 1.95 -21.81 -12.24
C VAL A 115 1.91 -22.90 -13.31
N GLU A 116 3.07 -23.53 -13.63
CA GLU A 116 3.14 -24.63 -14.58
C GLU A 116 2.33 -25.84 -14.09
N LEU A 117 2.43 -26.18 -12.83
CA LEU A 117 1.63 -27.27 -12.23
C LEU A 117 0.12 -26.96 -12.32
N ALA A 118 -0.29 -25.73 -11.95
CA ALA A 118 -1.69 -25.31 -12.00
C ALA A 118 -2.23 -25.24 -13.44
N SER A 119 -1.37 -24.96 -14.41
CA SER A 119 -1.75 -24.83 -15.82
C SER A 119 -2.22 -26.14 -16.47
N ASN A 120 -2.12 -27.28 -15.78
CA ASN A 120 -2.69 -28.55 -16.23
C ASN A 120 -4.22 -28.61 -16.01
N ASP A 121 -4.73 -27.81 -15.10
CA ASP A 121 -6.14 -27.81 -14.69
C ASP A 121 -6.84 -26.46 -14.96
N HIS A 122 -6.06 -25.38 -15.05
CA HIS A 122 -6.56 -24.01 -15.25
C HIS A 122 -5.99 -23.37 -16.51
N ASP A 123 -6.82 -22.63 -17.23
CA ASP A 123 -6.34 -21.75 -18.30
C ASP A 123 -5.69 -20.51 -17.69
N ILE A 124 -4.38 -20.55 -17.52
CA ILE A 124 -3.61 -19.47 -16.91
C ILE A 124 -3.65 -18.16 -17.71
N SER A 125 -4.15 -18.17 -18.96
CA SER A 125 -4.29 -16.96 -19.77
C SER A 125 -5.40 -16.02 -19.27
N LEU A 126 -6.30 -16.52 -18.44
CA LEU A 126 -7.45 -15.79 -17.91
C LEU A 126 -7.13 -14.91 -16.69
N TYR A 127 -5.96 -15.06 -16.08
CA TYR A 127 -5.62 -14.40 -14.83
C TYR A 127 -4.60 -13.29 -15.02
N ASP A 128 -4.78 -12.20 -14.27
CA ASP A 128 -3.88 -11.05 -14.24
C ASP A 128 -2.70 -11.29 -13.29
N ALA A 129 -2.93 -12.04 -12.21
CA ALA A 129 -1.89 -12.38 -11.23
C ALA A 129 -2.14 -13.76 -10.59
N PHE A 130 -1.13 -14.27 -9.89
CA PHE A 130 -1.14 -15.55 -9.18
C PHE A 130 -0.81 -15.38 -7.71
N TYR A 131 -1.63 -15.96 -6.82
CA TYR A 131 -1.41 -16.01 -5.39
C TYR A 131 -0.97 -17.42 -4.99
N ILE A 132 0.32 -17.61 -4.70
CA ILE A 132 0.88 -18.93 -4.42
C ILE A 132 0.95 -19.13 -2.92
N VAL A 133 0.16 -20.06 -2.41
CA VAL A 133 -0.04 -20.29 -0.97
C VAL A 133 0.52 -21.65 -0.57
N PRO A 134 1.57 -21.70 0.27
CA PRO A 134 2.18 -22.92 0.72
C PRO A 134 1.35 -23.59 1.82
N SER A 135 1.52 -24.91 1.98
CA SER A 135 0.97 -25.64 3.11
C SER A 135 1.44 -25.06 4.45
N ARG A 136 0.57 -25.11 5.47
CA ARG A 136 0.80 -24.49 6.80
C ARG A 136 2.10 -24.93 7.48
N ASN A 137 2.58 -26.13 7.17
CA ASN A 137 3.81 -26.72 7.71
C ASN A 137 5.07 -26.40 6.87
N ALA A 138 4.95 -25.67 5.77
CA ALA A 138 6.09 -25.19 4.98
C ALA A 138 6.77 -23.98 5.66
N ILE A 139 7.45 -24.22 6.78
CA ILE A 139 7.98 -23.18 7.66
C ILE A 139 9.19 -22.42 7.11
N ASN A 140 9.82 -22.95 6.05
CA ASN A 140 10.98 -22.32 5.42
C ASN A 140 10.59 -21.31 4.34
N ILE A 141 9.32 -21.20 3.97
CA ILE A 141 8.78 -20.05 3.24
C ILE A 141 8.49 -18.97 4.27
N GLN A 142 9.48 -18.09 4.53
CA GLN A 142 9.50 -17.27 5.76
C GLN A 142 8.68 -15.98 5.68
N TYR A 143 8.54 -15.39 4.50
CA TYR A 143 7.83 -14.13 4.28
C TYR A 143 7.17 -14.13 2.90
N SER A 144 6.33 -13.15 2.67
CA SER A 144 5.52 -13.04 1.45
C SER A 144 6.12 -12.03 0.47
N PRO A 145 6.96 -12.46 -0.49
CA PRO A 145 7.48 -11.54 -1.50
C PRO A 145 6.54 -11.40 -2.70
N THR A 146 6.44 -10.18 -3.20
CA THR A 146 5.85 -9.88 -4.51
C THR A 146 6.82 -10.24 -5.64
N PHE A 147 6.29 -10.84 -6.71
CA PHE A 147 7.01 -11.13 -7.95
C PHE A 147 6.45 -10.30 -9.10
N ILE A 148 7.33 -9.52 -9.73
CA ILE A 148 7.03 -8.79 -10.97
C ILE A 148 8.10 -9.16 -12.00
N SER A 149 7.69 -9.73 -13.13
CA SER A 149 8.61 -9.99 -14.22
C SER A 149 8.73 -8.78 -15.13
N SER A 150 9.93 -8.56 -15.65
CA SER A 150 10.19 -7.47 -16.59
C SER A 150 10.26 -7.99 -18.03
N ARG A 151 10.18 -7.07 -18.99
CA ARG A 151 10.41 -7.42 -20.42
C ARG A 151 11.80 -7.99 -20.67
N HIS A 152 12.77 -7.70 -19.83
CA HIS A 152 14.17 -8.16 -19.96
C HIS A 152 14.40 -9.55 -19.39
N SER A 153 13.50 -10.04 -18.53
CA SER A 153 13.59 -11.35 -17.88
C SER A 153 12.18 -11.92 -17.72
N PRO A 154 11.49 -12.26 -18.83
CA PRO A 154 10.14 -12.81 -18.75
C PRO A 154 10.18 -14.24 -18.20
N VAL A 155 9.25 -14.54 -17.29
CA VAL A 155 8.92 -15.91 -16.91
C VAL A 155 7.76 -16.37 -17.79
N ILE A 156 7.91 -17.49 -18.48
CA ILE A 156 6.93 -17.97 -19.46
C ILE A 156 6.50 -19.38 -19.08
N SER A 157 5.22 -19.58 -18.90
CA SER A 157 4.61 -20.90 -18.75
C SER A 157 3.56 -21.09 -19.83
N LYS A 158 3.62 -22.23 -20.55
CA LYS A 158 2.72 -22.58 -21.67
C LYS A 158 2.43 -21.42 -22.64
N GLY A 159 3.45 -20.63 -22.97
CA GLY A 159 3.35 -19.51 -23.93
C GLY A 159 2.77 -18.21 -23.35
N LYS A 160 2.36 -18.18 -22.07
CA LYS A 160 1.97 -16.97 -21.36
C LYS A 160 3.13 -16.42 -20.55
N VAL A 161 3.33 -15.11 -20.60
CA VAL A 161 4.23 -14.40 -19.67
C VAL A 161 3.55 -14.30 -18.31
N ILE A 162 4.20 -14.84 -17.28
CA ILE A 162 3.79 -14.66 -15.88
C ILE A 162 4.37 -13.33 -15.42
N SER A 163 3.54 -12.29 -15.37
CA SER A 163 3.98 -10.94 -15.03
C SER A 163 3.93 -10.66 -13.54
N HIS A 164 2.91 -11.16 -12.85
CA HIS A 164 2.57 -10.79 -11.49
C HIS A 164 2.24 -12.02 -10.64
N ALA A 165 2.91 -12.15 -9.51
CA ALA A 165 2.54 -13.14 -8.51
C ALA A 165 2.89 -12.67 -7.10
N VAL A 166 2.19 -13.18 -6.10
CA VAL A 166 2.56 -13.10 -4.69
C VAL A 166 2.84 -14.51 -4.20
N THR A 167 3.98 -14.71 -3.60
CA THR A 167 4.27 -15.92 -2.83
C THR A 167 3.94 -15.65 -1.38
N PHE A 168 2.99 -16.36 -0.80
CA PHE A 168 2.69 -16.22 0.61
C PHE A 168 3.64 -17.05 1.47
N GLY A 169 4.10 -16.47 2.58
CA GLY A 169 4.96 -17.12 3.55
C GLY A 169 4.28 -17.27 4.90
N LYS A 170 5.05 -17.67 5.92
CA LYS A 170 4.49 -17.87 7.25
C LYS A 170 4.01 -16.60 7.96
N ASP A 171 4.39 -15.42 7.48
CA ASP A 171 3.91 -14.11 7.94
C ASP A 171 2.41 -13.91 7.69
N MET A 172 1.83 -14.56 6.67
CA MET A 172 0.38 -14.58 6.43
C MET A 172 -0.41 -15.09 7.65
N TRP A 173 0.19 -15.98 8.47
CA TRP A 173 -0.47 -16.52 9.65
C TRP A 173 -0.57 -15.53 10.80
N ARG A 174 0.23 -14.48 10.76
CA ARG A 174 0.20 -13.38 11.72
C ARG A 174 -0.72 -12.26 11.24
N TRP A 175 -0.67 -11.92 9.94
CA TRP A 175 -1.27 -10.72 9.40
C TRP A 175 -2.54 -10.98 8.58
N GLY A 176 -2.83 -12.25 8.25
CA GLY A 176 -4.02 -12.65 7.50
C GLY A 176 -4.12 -12.00 6.13
N PHE A 177 -5.33 -11.58 5.78
CA PHE A 177 -5.63 -10.92 4.50
C PHE A 177 -4.89 -9.60 4.30
N LYS A 178 -4.41 -8.97 5.37
CA LYS A 178 -3.64 -7.72 5.29
C LYS A 178 -2.32 -7.90 4.53
N VAL A 179 -1.70 -9.09 4.59
CA VAL A 179 -0.53 -9.40 3.75
C VAL A 179 -0.93 -9.42 2.28
N LEU A 180 -2.08 -10.00 1.93
CA LEU A 180 -2.55 -10.00 0.54
C LEU A 180 -2.76 -8.57 0.04
N ILE A 181 -3.33 -7.68 0.86
CA ILE A 181 -3.52 -6.27 0.48
C ILE A 181 -2.19 -5.59 0.24
N HIS A 182 -1.24 -5.72 1.16
CA HIS A 182 0.09 -5.12 1.08
C HIS A 182 0.84 -5.59 -0.18
N GLU A 183 0.94 -6.91 -0.38
CA GLU A 183 1.67 -7.47 -1.52
C GLU A 183 0.97 -7.19 -2.86
N THR A 184 -0.37 -7.17 -2.88
CA THR A 184 -1.12 -6.75 -4.08
C THR A 184 -0.92 -5.25 -4.34
N GLY A 185 -0.77 -4.42 -3.30
CA GLY A 185 -0.34 -3.02 -3.44
C GLY A 185 0.96 -2.89 -4.22
N HIS A 186 1.94 -3.76 -3.94
CA HIS A 186 3.19 -3.81 -4.72
C HIS A 186 2.96 -4.24 -6.17
N LEU A 187 2.10 -5.23 -6.43
CA LEU A 187 1.74 -5.60 -7.81
C LEU A 187 1.12 -4.43 -8.56
N MET A 188 0.37 -3.57 -7.87
CA MET A 188 -0.22 -2.35 -8.41
C MET A 188 0.75 -1.16 -8.46
N GLY A 189 2.03 -1.35 -8.08
CA GLY A 189 3.10 -0.36 -8.19
C GLY A 189 3.25 0.58 -6.99
N LEU A 190 2.69 0.25 -5.83
CA LEU A 190 2.92 1.01 -4.60
C LEU A 190 4.27 0.64 -3.96
N PRO A 191 5.02 1.60 -3.43
CA PRO A 191 6.26 1.37 -2.71
C PRO A 191 6.01 0.98 -1.25
N ASP A 192 7.00 0.36 -0.61
CA ASP A 192 7.04 0.33 0.85
C ASP A 192 7.19 1.73 1.43
N LEU A 193 6.39 2.03 2.43
CA LEU A 193 6.47 3.24 3.22
C LEU A 193 7.19 3.01 4.56
N TYR A 194 7.42 1.76 4.96
CA TYR A 194 8.30 1.47 6.10
C TYR A 194 9.77 1.63 5.71
N ALA A 195 10.63 1.88 6.70
CA ALA A 195 12.05 2.11 6.47
C ALA A 195 12.84 0.80 6.34
N TYR A 196 13.68 0.68 5.31
CA TYR A 196 14.63 -0.43 5.19
C TYR A 196 15.78 -0.27 6.20
N GLU A 197 16.09 0.95 6.60
CA GLU A 197 17.05 1.26 7.63
C GLU A 197 16.32 1.63 8.94
N PRO A 198 16.30 0.73 9.95
CA PRO A 198 15.57 0.98 11.18
C PRO A 198 16.25 2.03 12.05
N LEU A 199 15.45 2.82 12.75
CA LEU A 199 15.94 3.53 13.93
C LEU A 199 16.04 2.57 15.11
N ASN A 200 17.07 2.75 15.94
CA ASN A 200 17.24 2.00 17.18
C ASN A 200 17.07 2.96 18.36
N ILE A 201 15.92 2.90 19.00
CA ILE A 201 15.55 3.79 20.11
C ILE A 201 15.31 2.96 21.37
N ALA A 202 16.05 3.22 22.42
CA ALA A 202 15.97 2.50 23.70
C ALA A 202 16.02 0.96 23.53
N GLY A 203 16.83 0.45 22.59
CA GLY A 203 16.97 -0.98 22.30
C GLY A 203 15.85 -1.60 21.46
N ARG A 204 14.92 -0.81 20.97
CA ARG A 204 13.84 -1.24 20.08
C ARG A 204 14.11 -0.77 18.63
N ARG A 205 13.81 -1.64 17.67
CA ARG A 205 13.85 -1.30 16.24
C ARG A 205 12.55 -0.64 15.85
N ASP A 206 12.63 0.55 15.26
CA ASP A 206 11.50 1.22 14.61
C ASP A 206 11.77 1.33 13.12
N ILE A 207 10.92 0.71 12.31
CA ILE A 207 10.95 0.77 10.85
C ILE A 207 9.75 1.54 10.29
N HIS A 208 8.77 1.88 11.11
CA HIS A 208 7.52 2.51 10.68
C HIS A 208 7.51 4.03 10.87
N TYR A 209 8.64 4.63 11.20
CA TYR A 209 8.78 6.04 11.58
C TYR A 209 8.50 7.06 10.46
N TYR A 210 8.32 6.63 9.21
CA TYR A 210 7.93 7.53 8.13
C TYR A 210 6.44 7.85 8.13
N VAL A 211 5.59 6.85 8.32
CA VAL A 211 4.14 6.99 8.19
C VAL A 211 3.34 6.35 9.33
N GLY A 212 4.01 5.74 10.31
CA GLY A 212 3.30 5.04 11.39
C GLY A 212 2.30 4.03 10.86
N GLY A 213 1.09 4.05 11.41
CA GLY A 213 -0.02 3.17 11.05
C GLY A 213 -1.00 3.72 10.00
N TRP A 214 -0.66 4.81 9.29
CA TRP A 214 -1.59 5.54 8.42
C TRP A 214 -1.72 5.02 6.98
N ASP A 215 -1.01 3.99 6.61
CA ASP A 215 -1.13 3.31 5.31
C ASP A 215 -0.58 1.89 5.46
N ILE A 216 -1.28 0.90 4.91
CA ILE A 216 -0.88 -0.50 5.01
C ILE A 216 0.47 -0.79 4.37
N MET A 217 0.92 0.04 3.40
CA MET A 217 2.27 -0.06 2.81
C MET A 217 3.36 0.40 3.80
N GLY A 218 2.99 1.12 4.86
CA GLY A 218 3.89 1.52 5.95
C GLY A 218 3.88 0.53 7.12
N TYR A 219 2.69 0.11 7.54
CA TYR A 219 2.54 -0.84 8.64
C TYR A 219 1.30 -1.72 8.47
N ILE A 220 1.50 -3.00 8.15
CA ILE A 220 0.42 -3.97 7.93
C ILE A 220 -0.54 -4.05 9.14
N ALA A 221 -0.03 -3.88 10.36
CA ALA A 221 -0.84 -3.87 11.58
C ALA A 221 -1.24 -2.45 12.02
N GLY A 222 -1.10 -1.46 11.16
CA GLY A 222 -1.47 -0.08 11.44
C GLY A 222 -2.93 0.09 11.85
N HIS A 223 -3.22 1.18 12.56
CA HIS A 223 -4.56 1.50 13.08
C HIS A 223 -5.49 2.11 12.01
N ALA A 224 -4.91 2.75 10.98
CA ALA A 224 -5.61 3.38 9.85
C ALA A 224 -5.00 2.87 8.53
N PRO A 225 -5.31 1.60 8.14
CA PRO A 225 -4.60 0.90 7.07
C PRO A 225 -5.02 1.29 5.66
N ASP A 226 -6.04 2.12 5.45
CA ASP A 226 -6.44 2.53 4.09
C ASP A 226 -5.32 3.29 3.40
N PHE A 227 -5.26 3.18 2.08
CA PHE A 227 -4.24 3.89 1.31
C PHE A 227 -4.43 5.41 1.40
N MET A 228 -3.35 6.13 1.64
CA MET A 228 -3.33 7.60 1.57
C MET A 228 -3.87 8.11 0.23
N ALA A 229 -4.42 9.31 0.20
CA ALA A 229 -4.96 9.92 -1.02
C ALA A 229 -3.92 9.99 -2.16
N TRP A 230 -2.63 10.18 -1.85
CA TRP A 230 -1.55 10.11 -2.84
C TRP A 230 -1.44 8.72 -3.49
N HIS A 231 -1.58 7.63 -2.73
CA HIS A 231 -1.61 6.27 -3.25
C HIS A 231 -2.89 6.03 -4.07
N LYS A 232 -4.05 6.47 -3.59
CA LYS A 232 -5.31 6.37 -4.35
C LYS A 232 -5.25 7.15 -5.67
N LEU A 233 -4.60 8.33 -5.70
CA LEU A 233 -4.33 9.07 -6.93
C LEU A 233 -3.42 8.28 -7.88
N ARG A 234 -2.34 7.70 -7.35
CA ARG A 234 -1.41 6.86 -8.10
C ARG A 234 -2.12 5.67 -8.75
N LEU A 235 -3.04 5.04 -8.03
CA LEU A 235 -3.82 3.90 -8.51
C LEU A 235 -4.96 4.32 -9.47
N GLY A 236 -5.26 5.61 -9.58
CA GLY A 236 -6.39 6.12 -10.38
C GLY A 236 -7.75 5.91 -9.70
N TRP A 237 -7.77 5.73 -8.38
CA TRP A 237 -9.00 5.57 -7.61
C TRP A 237 -9.66 6.91 -7.27
N ILE A 238 -8.88 7.97 -7.17
CA ILE A 238 -9.39 9.35 -7.14
C ILE A 238 -9.13 10.03 -8.47
N ASP A 239 -10.10 10.81 -8.92
CA ASP A 239 -10.09 11.48 -10.22
C ASP A 239 -9.44 12.87 -10.10
N SER A 240 -9.15 13.50 -11.25
CA SER A 240 -8.46 14.80 -11.28
C SER A 240 -9.26 15.95 -10.67
N ASP A 241 -10.59 15.86 -10.66
CA ASP A 241 -11.50 16.82 -10.01
C ASP A 241 -11.56 16.67 -8.49
N GLN A 242 -11.06 15.56 -7.96
CA GLN A 242 -10.92 15.29 -6.52
C GLN A 242 -9.55 15.70 -5.96
N VAL A 243 -8.72 16.35 -6.78
CA VAL A 243 -7.37 16.82 -6.41
C VAL A 243 -7.25 18.31 -6.73
N GLU A 244 -6.71 19.09 -5.80
CA GLU A 244 -6.33 20.48 -6.04
C GLU A 244 -4.82 20.67 -5.86
N VAL A 245 -4.25 21.61 -6.61
CA VAL A 245 -2.82 21.97 -6.52
C VAL A 245 -2.70 23.47 -6.29
N VAL A 246 -2.08 23.85 -5.18
CA VAL A 246 -1.82 25.25 -4.83
C VAL A 246 -0.59 25.71 -5.58
N SER A 247 -0.77 26.14 -6.83
CA SER A 247 0.33 26.53 -7.73
C SER A 247 0.89 27.91 -7.43
N GLU A 248 0.05 28.89 -7.11
CA GLU A 248 0.44 30.29 -6.95
C GLU A 248 0.52 30.70 -5.48
N LYS A 249 1.18 31.83 -5.24
CA LYS A 249 1.17 32.49 -3.93
C LYS A 249 -0.24 33.05 -3.67
N GLY A 250 -0.74 32.85 -2.46
CA GLY A 250 -2.07 33.30 -2.09
C GLY A 250 -2.60 32.61 -0.85
N VAL A 251 -3.87 32.87 -0.57
CA VAL A 251 -4.65 32.27 0.50
C VAL A 251 -5.84 31.58 -0.13
N TYR A 252 -6.03 30.29 0.18
CA TYR A 252 -7.02 29.42 -0.43
C TYR A 252 -7.79 28.70 0.67
N GLU A 253 -9.06 28.44 0.44
CA GLU A 253 -9.88 27.61 1.32
C GLU A 253 -10.38 26.40 0.54
N TYR A 254 -10.31 25.20 1.16
CA TYR A 254 -10.74 23.96 0.58
C TYR A 254 -11.56 23.17 1.57
N GLU A 255 -12.63 22.56 1.10
CA GLU A 255 -13.42 21.58 1.85
C GLU A 255 -12.96 20.17 1.45
N LEU A 256 -12.29 19.47 2.38
CA LEU A 256 -11.80 18.10 2.20
C LEU A 256 -12.86 17.11 2.63
N THR A 257 -13.19 16.16 1.78
CA THR A 257 -13.97 14.98 2.14
C THR A 257 -13.04 13.86 2.57
N PRO A 258 -13.29 13.17 3.71
CA PRO A 258 -12.47 12.05 4.17
C PRO A 258 -12.22 11.01 3.08
N ILE A 259 -11.02 10.43 3.06
CA ILE A 259 -10.64 9.46 2.02
C ILE A 259 -11.47 8.17 2.08
N GLU A 260 -12.11 7.88 3.20
CA GLU A 260 -12.97 6.72 3.40
C GLU A 260 -14.37 6.90 2.79
N ILE A 261 -14.75 8.14 2.41
CA ILE A 261 -16.05 8.48 1.81
C ILE A 261 -15.86 8.72 0.31
N ASN A 262 -16.72 8.17 -0.53
CA ASN A 262 -16.66 8.41 -1.97
C ASN A 262 -17.06 9.85 -2.33
N GLY A 263 -16.44 10.42 -3.39
CA GLY A 263 -16.72 11.77 -3.91
C GLY A 263 -16.04 12.89 -3.11
N GLY A 264 -16.21 14.13 -3.57
CA GLY A 264 -15.60 15.32 -3.00
C GLY A 264 -14.09 15.44 -3.17
N LEU A 265 -13.52 16.52 -2.68
CA LEU A 265 -12.06 16.78 -2.74
C LEU A 265 -11.33 15.88 -1.75
N LYS A 266 -10.34 15.13 -2.23
CA LYS A 266 -9.59 14.14 -1.44
C LYS A 266 -8.18 14.59 -1.09
N LEU A 267 -7.58 15.37 -1.96
CA LEU A 267 -6.16 15.70 -1.84
C LEU A 267 -5.91 17.14 -2.27
N VAL A 268 -5.29 17.91 -1.41
CA VAL A 268 -4.68 19.18 -1.74
C VAL A 268 -3.16 18.99 -1.79
N ILE A 269 -2.54 19.30 -2.93
CA ILE A 269 -1.09 19.24 -3.13
C ILE A 269 -0.53 20.65 -3.07
N ILE A 270 0.48 20.85 -2.23
CA ILE A 270 1.17 22.14 -2.10
C ILE A 270 2.62 21.96 -2.54
N PRO A 271 2.97 22.26 -3.80
CA PRO A 271 4.32 22.09 -4.33
C PRO A 271 5.36 22.94 -3.58
N ILE A 272 6.48 22.31 -3.19
CA ILE A 272 7.67 22.96 -2.67
C ILE A 272 8.64 23.21 -3.84
N ASN A 273 8.91 22.15 -4.61
CA ASN A 273 9.74 22.17 -5.82
C ASN A 273 9.29 21.03 -6.76
N GLU A 274 10.03 20.80 -7.85
CA GLU A 274 9.72 19.78 -8.84
C GLU A 274 9.70 18.32 -8.33
N ASN A 275 10.30 18.07 -7.17
CA ASN A 275 10.39 16.70 -6.61
C ASN A 275 9.70 16.57 -5.25
N SER A 276 9.22 17.66 -4.66
CA SER A 276 8.71 17.64 -3.30
C SER A 276 7.48 18.53 -3.14
N ALA A 277 6.47 18.01 -2.43
CA ALA A 277 5.24 18.72 -2.09
C ALA A 277 4.73 18.27 -0.72
N TYR A 278 3.83 19.07 -0.15
CA TYR A 278 2.93 18.57 0.89
C TYR A 278 1.65 18.02 0.26
N GLY A 279 1.18 16.88 0.77
CA GLY A 279 -0.16 16.36 0.56
C GLY A 279 -1.00 16.61 1.81
N VAL A 280 -2.24 17.01 1.61
CA VAL A 280 -3.19 17.28 2.70
C VAL A 280 -4.48 16.52 2.39
N GLU A 281 -4.91 15.66 3.32
CA GLU A 281 -6.13 14.86 3.21
C GLU A 281 -6.90 14.86 4.52
N SER A 282 -8.16 14.46 4.49
CA SER A 282 -8.99 14.24 5.68
C SER A 282 -9.14 12.74 5.94
N ARG A 283 -9.13 12.34 7.23
CA ARG A 283 -9.24 10.95 7.70
C ARG A 283 -10.36 10.82 8.73
N ARG A 284 -11.05 9.66 8.69
CA ARG A 284 -12.08 9.31 9.70
C ARG A 284 -11.97 7.84 10.11
N PRO A 285 -12.30 7.49 11.37
CA PRO A 285 -12.30 6.11 11.86
C PRO A 285 -13.51 5.32 11.36
N ILE A 286 -13.62 5.15 10.06
CA ILE A 286 -14.72 4.43 9.39
C ILE A 286 -14.17 3.54 8.27
N VAL A 287 -14.96 2.57 7.80
CA VAL A 287 -14.65 1.67 6.69
C VAL A 287 -13.33 0.93 6.95
N ASN A 288 -12.33 1.09 6.13
CA ASN A 288 -11.03 0.43 6.31
C ASN A 288 -10.22 0.97 7.49
N ASP A 289 -10.54 2.18 7.96
CA ASP A 289 -9.88 2.86 9.07
C ASP A 289 -10.68 2.85 10.38
N GLU A 290 -11.67 1.94 10.51
CA GLU A 290 -12.54 1.84 11.71
C GLU A 290 -11.76 1.67 13.03
N THR A 291 -10.51 1.22 12.96
CA THR A 291 -9.61 1.05 14.12
C THR A 291 -8.69 2.25 14.33
N SER A 292 -8.86 3.33 13.59
CA SER A 292 -7.99 4.50 13.71
C SER A 292 -8.02 5.08 15.12
N LEU A 293 -6.83 5.41 15.63
CA LEU A 293 -6.64 6.02 16.95
C LEU A 293 -6.85 7.54 16.92
N ASP A 294 -6.82 8.13 15.72
CA ASP A 294 -6.96 9.57 15.53
C ASP A 294 -7.73 9.87 14.23
N TRP A 295 -8.18 11.12 14.06
CA TRP A 295 -8.91 11.59 12.90
C TRP A 295 -8.73 13.10 12.72
N GLY A 296 -9.02 13.61 11.52
CA GLY A 296 -8.86 15.01 11.17
C GLY A 296 -8.06 15.19 9.90
N VAL A 297 -7.32 16.28 9.80
CA VAL A 297 -6.51 16.63 8.64
C VAL A 297 -5.11 16.02 8.79
N LEU A 298 -4.78 15.07 7.92
CA LEU A 298 -3.45 14.47 7.84
C LEU A 298 -2.60 15.21 6.82
N ILE A 299 -1.41 15.64 7.23
CA ILE A 299 -0.44 16.34 6.37
C ILE A 299 0.79 15.46 6.23
N TYR A 300 1.29 15.34 5.02
CA TYR A 300 2.52 14.58 4.76
C TYR A 300 3.36 15.20 3.65
N ARG A 301 4.66 14.96 3.72
CA ARG A 301 5.59 15.33 2.66
C ARG A 301 5.70 14.20 1.65
N ILE A 302 5.59 14.54 0.38
CA ILE A 302 5.83 13.68 -0.77
C ILE A 302 7.23 13.97 -1.32
N ASP A 303 8.02 12.93 -1.57
CA ASP A 303 9.32 13.01 -2.22
C ASP A 303 9.36 12.07 -3.44
N LEU A 304 9.32 12.64 -4.64
CA LEU A 304 9.33 11.90 -5.90
C LEU A 304 10.68 11.25 -6.24
N THR A 305 11.75 11.58 -5.50
CA THR A 305 13.09 11.03 -5.69
C THR A 305 13.38 9.86 -4.76
N ALA A 306 12.65 9.77 -3.66
CA ALA A 306 12.82 8.70 -2.69
C ALA A 306 12.27 7.37 -3.23
N ARG A 307 13.05 6.30 -3.02
CA ARG A 307 12.68 4.93 -3.42
C ARG A 307 11.86 4.25 -2.32
N SER A 308 11.28 3.10 -2.67
CA SER A 308 10.69 2.17 -1.70
C SER A 308 11.61 1.98 -0.48
N GLY A 309 11.06 2.07 0.72
CA GLY A 309 11.79 1.93 1.97
C GLY A 309 12.68 3.12 2.38
N HIS A 310 12.69 4.21 1.61
CA HIS A 310 13.51 5.41 1.88
C HIS A 310 12.68 6.68 2.11
N GLY A 311 11.43 6.53 2.50
CA GLY A 311 10.53 7.62 2.88
C GLY A 311 9.99 8.45 1.71
N PRO A 312 9.37 7.81 0.68
CA PRO A 312 8.71 8.54 -0.41
C PRO A 312 7.51 9.36 0.09
N ILE A 313 6.95 8.96 1.22
CA ILE A 313 5.96 9.74 1.99
C ILE A 313 6.46 9.80 3.44
N LYS A 314 6.29 10.96 4.08
CA LYS A 314 6.58 11.17 5.50
C LYS A 314 5.49 12.02 6.11
N ILE A 315 4.83 11.50 7.14
CA ILE A 315 3.81 12.23 7.89
C ILE A 315 4.44 13.38 8.65
N ILE A 316 3.72 14.49 8.69
CA ILE A 316 3.98 15.64 9.55
C ILE A 316 3.10 15.46 10.78
N ASP A 317 3.74 15.29 11.90
CA ASP A 317 3.06 15.10 13.17
C ASP A 317 2.52 16.41 13.74
N ALA A 318 1.26 16.42 14.13
CA ALA A 318 0.66 17.57 14.81
C ALA A 318 1.14 17.71 16.26
N TYR A 319 1.61 16.64 16.89
CA TYR A 319 2.00 16.60 18.31
C TYR A 319 3.36 15.94 18.54
N PRO A 320 4.43 16.43 17.88
CA PRO A 320 5.73 15.76 17.91
C PRO A 320 6.30 15.64 19.33
N GLY A 321 6.69 14.44 19.71
CA GLY A 321 7.30 14.13 20.99
C GLY A 321 6.36 13.54 22.04
N ASP A 322 5.16 13.15 21.66
CA ASP A 322 4.18 12.51 22.55
C ASP A 322 4.55 11.07 22.92
N ASP A 323 5.29 10.36 22.07
CA ASP A 323 5.87 9.03 22.36
C ASP A 323 7.37 9.00 22.10
N VAL A 324 8.06 8.12 22.80
CA VAL A 324 9.50 7.86 22.63
C VAL A 324 9.82 7.18 21.30
N MET A 325 8.86 6.38 20.79
CA MET A 325 9.00 5.67 19.52
C MET A 325 8.39 6.52 18.39
N PRO A 326 9.18 6.99 17.42
CA PRO A 326 8.68 7.89 16.37
C PRO A 326 7.50 7.34 15.57
N SER A 327 7.41 6.03 15.36
CA SER A 327 6.26 5.44 14.68
C SER A 327 4.96 5.51 15.50
N ARG A 328 5.06 5.51 16.84
CA ARG A 328 3.92 5.63 17.75
C ARG A 328 3.57 7.09 18.03
N ASP A 329 4.55 7.96 17.96
CA ASP A 329 4.35 9.41 17.99
C ASP A 329 3.37 9.82 16.89
N LEU A 330 3.45 9.16 15.71
CA LEU A 330 2.53 9.39 14.60
C LEU A 330 1.11 8.83 14.79
N ASP A 331 0.81 8.11 15.87
CA ASP A 331 -0.54 7.56 16.10
C ASP A 331 -1.60 8.67 16.32
N HIS A 332 -1.16 9.89 16.65
CA HIS A 332 -1.99 11.09 16.86
C HIS A 332 -1.57 12.27 15.97
N ALA A 333 -1.17 11.99 14.73
CA ALA A 333 -0.57 12.99 13.83
C ALA A 333 -1.55 13.96 13.16
N CYS A 334 -2.87 13.79 13.33
CA CYS A 334 -3.85 14.65 12.67
C CYS A 334 -3.91 16.06 13.26
N PHE A 335 -3.96 17.05 12.38
CA PHE A 335 -4.25 18.43 12.72
C PHE A 335 -5.76 18.60 12.93
N ARG A 336 -6.13 19.29 14.01
CA ARG A 336 -7.53 19.45 14.42
C ARG A 336 -7.80 20.86 14.93
N LYS A 337 -8.99 21.38 14.64
CA LYS A 337 -9.42 22.71 15.09
C LYS A 337 -9.38 22.86 16.62
N ASP A 338 -9.87 21.85 17.34
CA ASP A 338 -9.90 21.84 18.80
C ASP A 338 -8.59 21.36 19.44
N GLY A 339 -7.51 21.30 18.67
CA GLY A 339 -6.19 20.85 19.10
C GLY A 339 -5.07 21.66 18.45
N ASN A 340 -4.05 21.00 17.91
CA ASN A 340 -3.07 21.68 17.05
C ASN A 340 -3.68 21.85 15.64
N ALA A 341 -4.14 23.05 15.36
CA ALA A 341 -4.87 23.37 14.14
C ALA A 341 -3.97 23.86 13.00
N ILE A 342 -2.66 24.12 13.26
CA ILE A 342 -1.81 24.84 12.32
C ILE A 342 -0.53 24.08 12.04
N PHE A 343 -0.29 23.80 10.75
CA PHE A 343 1.02 23.44 10.22
C PHE A 343 1.72 24.68 9.64
N VAL A 344 3.01 24.85 9.91
CA VAL A 344 3.82 25.98 9.38
C VAL A 344 5.18 25.47 8.91
N ASP A 345 5.47 25.69 7.63
CA ASP A 345 6.80 25.61 7.05
C ASP A 345 7.28 27.03 6.71
N ARG A 346 8.15 27.58 7.57
CA ARG A 346 8.67 28.94 7.42
C ARG A 346 9.64 29.08 6.24
N ASP A 347 10.41 28.03 5.95
CA ASP A 347 11.45 28.05 4.92
C ASP A 347 10.83 28.14 3.52
N ASN A 348 9.67 27.52 3.32
CA ASN A 348 8.93 27.53 2.07
C ASN A 348 7.75 28.52 2.07
N GLU A 349 7.55 29.29 3.14
CA GLU A 349 6.43 30.22 3.31
C GLU A 349 5.07 29.53 3.09
N ILE A 350 4.87 28.34 3.69
CA ILE A 350 3.64 27.56 3.60
C ILE A 350 3.02 27.42 4.99
N SER A 351 1.70 27.62 5.09
CA SER A 351 0.94 27.20 6.26
C SER A 351 -0.39 26.57 5.86
N VAL A 352 -0.85 25.59 6.67
CA VAL A 352 -2.15 24.96 6.56
C VAL A 352 -2.86 25.08 7.91
N ILE A 353 -4.10 25.55 7.89
CA ILE A 353 -4.90 25.79 9.09
C ILE A 353 -6.21 25.01 8.96
N VAL A 354 -6.57 24.24 9.96
CA VAL A 354 -7.90 23.62 10.05
C VAL A 354 -8.87 24.65 10.63
N ILE A 355 -9.82 25.11 9.82
CA ILE A 355 -10.77 26.17 10.21
C ILE A 355 -12.14 25.64 10.59
N GLU A 356 -12.56 24.48 10.02
CA GLU A 356 -13.79 23.81 10.41
C GLU A 356 -13.57 22.28 10.38
N GLU A 357 -14.20 21.60 11.33
CA GLU A 357 -14.26 20.15 11.40
C GLU A 357 -15.72 19.71 11.37
N GLY A 358 -16.05 18.78 10.49
CA GLY A 358 -17.36 18.21 10.38
C GLY A 358 -17.34 16.69 10.34
N GLU A 359 -18.48 16.07 10.45
CA GLU A 359 -18.59 14.61 10.37
C GLU A 359 -18.17 14.06 9.00
N LYS A 360 -18.45 14.83 7.92
CA LYS A 360 -18.24 14.41 6.53
C LYS A 360 -17.26 15.27 5.74
N SER A 361 -16.71 16.31 6.35
CA SER A 361 -15.71 17.19 5.73
C SER A 361 -14.93 17.98 6.76
N ASP A 362 -13.74 18.40 6.37
CA ASP A 362 -12.92 19.38 7.07
C ASP A 362 -12.65 20.55 6.14
N VAL A 363 -12.74 21.78 6.65
CA VAL A 363 -12.37 22.98 5.90
C VAL A 363 -10.98 23.43 6.32
N ILE A 364 -10.10 23.56 5.34
CA ILE A 364 -8.73 24.01 5.55
C ILE A 364 -8.46 25.34 4.84
N LYS A 365 -7.62 26.16 5.45
CA LYS A 365 -7.01 27.33 4.82
C LYS A 365 -5.55 27.04 4.50
N VAL A 366 -5.18 27.17 3.24
CA VAL A 366 -3.81 27.00 2.77
C VAL A 366 -3.25 28.38 2.39
N CYS A 367 -2.11 28.75 2.98
CA CYS A 367 -1.39 29.98 2.64
C CYS A 367 -0.03 29.61 2.04
N LYS A 368 0.29 30.19 0.88
CA LYS A 368 1.55 29.99 0.16
C LYS A 368 2.18 31.33 -0.22
N GLY A 369 3.47 31.49 0.10
CA GLY A 369 4.19 32.75 -0.06
C GLY A 369 3.82 33.80 1.00
N VAL A 370 3.05 33.40 2.00
CA VAL A 370 2.70 34.15 3.20
C VAL A 370 2.36 33.15 4.32
N ILE A 371 2.74 33.45 5.53
CA ILE A 371 2.35 32.66 6.70
C ILE A 371 1.08 33.26 7.29
N CYS A 372 0.00 32.50 7.27
CA CYS A 372 -1.23 32.87 7.96
C CYS A 372 -1.17 32.43 9.43
N SER A 373 -1.78 33.22 10.30
CA SER A 373 -2.15 32.88 11.67
C SER A 373 -3.66 32.77 11.77
N HIS A 374 -4.14 32.20 12.85
CA HIS A 374 -5.58 32.18 13.18
C HIS A 374 -6.23 33.54 13.08
#